data_81da86796c4649df278b3109390cea3f
#
_entry.id   81da86796c4649df278b3109390cea3f
#
_cell.length_a   1.000
_cell.length_b   1.000
_cell.length_c   1.000
_cell.angle_alpha   90.00
_cell.angle_beta   90.00
_cell.angle_gamma   90.00
#
_symmetry.space_group_name_H-M   'P 1'
#
loop_
_entity.id
_entity.type
_entity.pdbx_description
1 polymer ?
#
loop_
_entity_poly.entity_id
_entity_poly.type
_entity_poly.pdbx_seq_one_letter_code
_entity_poly.pdbx_strand_id
1 'polypeptide(L)'
;MRTGYNDEEFEPKFIIAADVADINLLGKYKDIYGDKINLCIDHHISNTDYAEKTLVCPNASAACEVVYELIKILNIPLTEDITKCIYTGIATDTGCFKYENTTARCHEIVAELKRNCPVNFAKINREMFDVKSKGRLKIERAVTDIMEYYLDDKLTMICVTSDILNKMKVDASELEGLAGIPLQVEGVEVGVTIKQKDENSYKISMRSANNANVSDICASMGGGGHVKAAGCLLHGTLDEVKKQIVDAVAKGIKSC
;
A
#
# COMPACT_ATOMS: atom_id res chain seq x y z
N MET A 1 13.65 9.11 -13.78
CA MET A 1 13.22 10.02 -12.72
C MET A 1 14.39 10.25 -11.78
N ARG A 2 14.82 11.48 -11.51
CA ARG A 2 15.87 11.74 -10.51
C ARG A 2 15.24 11.70 -9.12
N THR A 3 15.81 10.96 -8.21
CA THR A 3 15.39 10.89 -6.80
C THR A 3 16.22 11.85 -5.95
N GLY A 4 15.96 13.14 -6.08
CA GLY A 4 16.62 14.23 -5.37
C GLY A 4 17.39 15.17 -6.29
N TYR A 5 17.47 16.43 -5.87
CA TYR A 5 18.30 17.47 -6.47
C TYR A 5 19.42 17.80 -5.50
N ASN A 6 20.63 18.13 -6.01
CA ASN A 6 21.60 18.83 -5.22
C ASN A 6 21.17 20.30 -5.12
N ASP A 7 21.18 20.86 -3.93
CA ASP A 7 20.80 22.28 -3.66
C ASP A 7 21.57 23.29 -4.53
N GLU A 8 22.73 22.90 -5.06
CA GLU A 8 23.55 23.69 -5.98
C GLU A 8 23.00 23.73 -7.42
N GLU A 9 22.11 22.78 -7.81
CA GLU A 9 21.63 22.66 -9.19
C GLU A 9 20.29 23.36 -9.43
N PHE A 10 19.43 23.46 -8.42
CA PHE A 10 18.06 23.97 -8.59
C PHE A 10 17.40 24.31 -7.26
N GLU A 11 16.94 25.54 -7.11
CA GLU A 11 16.03 25.94 -6.04
C GLU A 11 14.58 25.91 -6.54
N PRO A 12 13.72 25.03 -6.00
CA PRO A 12 12.34 24.93 -6.44
C PRO A 12 11.56 26.20 -6.08
N LYS A 13 10.91 26.83 -7.07
CA LYS A 13 10.03 27.98 -6.86
C LYS A 13 8.61 27.61 -6.48
N PHE A 14 8.21 26.38 -6.79
CA PHE A 14 6.88 25.84 -6.49
C PHE A 14 7.00 24.34 -6.23
N ILE A 15 6.51 23.89 -5.09
CA ILE A 15 6.59 22.50 -4.67
C ILE A 15 5.18 21.93 -4.57
N ILE A 16 4.96 20.81 -5.26
CA ILE A 16 3.71 20.06 -5.22
C ILE A 16 3.97 18.71 -4.54
N ALA A 17 3.22 18.43 -3.49
CA ALA A 17 3.09 17.09 -2.95
C ALA A 17 1.88 16.40 -3.59
N ALA A 18 2.07 15.19 -4.12
CA ALA A 18 1.00 14.41 -4.70
C ALA A 18 0.89 13.07 -3.98
N ASP A 19 -0.32 12.70 -3.57
CA ASP A 19 -0.61 11.43 -2.90
C ASP A 19 0.12 11.26 -1.55
N VAL A 20 0.18 12.34 -0.78
CA VAL A 20 0.85 12.39 0.51
C VAL A 20 -0.11 12.95 1.55
N ALA A 21 -0.70 12.09 2.36
CA ALA A 21 -1.72 12.46 3.34
C ALA A 21 -1.18 13.22 4.57
N ASP A 22 0.07 13.00 4.92
CA ASP A 22 0.71 13.62 6.10
C ASP A 22 2.16 13.98 5.82
N ILE A 23 2.60 15.12 6.35
CA ILE A 23 3.95 15.63 6.18
C ILE A 23 5.04 14.64 6.60
N ASN A 24 4.76 13.76 7.56
CA ASN A 24 5.71 12.73 8.00
C ASN A 24 5.97 11.65 6.92
N LEU A 25 5.05 11.50 5.95
CA LEU A 25 5.21 10.56 4.83
C LEU A 25 6.24 11.04 3.80
N LEU A 26 6.65 12.31 3.86
CA LEU A 26 7.75 12.84 3.03
C LEU A 26 9.11 12.22 3.37
N GLY A 27 9.23 11.52 4.51
CA GLY A 27 10.48 10.91 4.95
C GLY A 27 11.60 11.95 5.07
N LYS A 28 12.76 11.68 4.47
CA LYS A 28 13.92 12.60 4.49
C LYS A 28 13.67 13.98 3.85
N TYR A 29 12.65 14.11 3.04
CA TYR A 29 12.30 15.37 2.38
C TYR A 29 11.47 16.30 3.27
N LYS A 30 10.96 15.81 4.40
CA LYS A 30 10.24 16.63 5.38
C LYS A 30 11.07 17.80 5.89
N ASP A 31 12.32 17.55 6.28
CA ASP A 31 13.19 18.56 6.85
C ASP A 31 13.66 19.61 5.81
N ILE A 32 13.63 19.24 4.52
CA ILE A 32 14.09 20.10 3.42
C ILE A 32 12.95 20.94 2.85
N TYR A 33 11.76 20.32 2.68
CA TYR A 33 10.65 20.89 1.92
C TYR A 33 9.35 21.00 2.70
N GLY A 34 9.23 20.42 3.89
CA GLY A 34 7.95 20.28 4.58
C GLY A 34 7.19 21.59 4.81
N ASP A 35 7.91 22.66 5.15
CA ASP A 35 7.39 24.02 5.36
C ASP A 35 7.30 24.87 4.06
N LYS A 36 7.65 24.29 2.91
CA LYS A 36 7.73 24.98 1.60
C LYS A 36 6.75 24.41 0.59
N ILE A 37 5.87 23.50 0.97
CA ILE A 37 4.93 22.87 0.06
C ILE A 37 3.80 23.83 -0.27
N ASN A 38 3.74 24.27 -1.54
CA ASN A 38 2.75 25.24 -2.00
C ASN A 38 1.41 24.59 -2.31
N LEU A 39 1.40 23.33 -2.79
CA LEU A 39 0.17 22.63 -3.15
C LEU A 39 0.27 21.16 -2.77
N CYS A 40 -0.77 20.65 -2.09
CA CYS A 40 -1.00 19.21 -1.94
C CYS A 40 -2.16 18.79 -2.81
N ILE A 41 -1.99 17.74 -3.62
CA ILE A 41 -3.05 17.09 -4.39
C ILE A 41 -3.19 15.67 -3.85
N ASP A 42 -4.37 15.35 -3.29
CA ASP A 42 -4.55 14.09 -2.58
C ASP A 42 -5.99 13.56 -2.66
N HIS A 43 -6.18 12.30 -2.28
CA HIS A 43 -7.49 11.67 -2.16
C HIS A 43 -7.70 11.00 -0.79
N HIS A 44 -6.73 11.03 0.11
CA HIS A 44 -6.85 10.43 1.42
C HIS A 44 -7.77 11.26 2.35
N ILE A 45 -8.78 10.63 2.93
CA ILE A 45 -9.66 11.26 3.93
C ILE A 45 -8.89 11.70 5.19
N SER A 46 -7.74 11.06 5.45
CA SER A 46 -6.87 11.36 6.59
C SER A 46 -5.85 12.48 6.31
N ASN A 47 -5.97 13.20 5.20
CA ASN A 47 -5.06 14.30 4.88
C ASN A 47 -5.06 15.34 5.99
N THR A 48 -3.85 15.79 6.40
CA THR A 48 -3.64 16.70 7.54
C THR A 48 -3.57 18.17 7.16
N ASP A 49 -3.85 18.52 5.90
CA ASP A 49 -3.88 19.91 5.38
C ASP A 49 -2.59 20.70 5.65
N TYR A 50 -1.45 20.08 5.43
CA TYR A 50 -0.13 20.60 5.80
C TYR A 50 0.51 21.54 4.76
N ALA A 51 -0.05 21.67 3.56
CA ALA A 51 0.46 22.52 2.50
C ALA A 51 -0.17 23.93 2.54
N GLU A 52 0.44 24.90 1.86
CA GLU A 52 -0.13 26.24 1.71
C GLU A 52 -1.54 26.21 1.09
N LYS A 53 -1.72 25.32 0.11
CA LYS A 53 -3.02 25.01 -0.49
C LYS A 53 -3.18 23.51 -0.63
N THR A 54 -4.37 23.01 -0.35
CA THR A 54 -4.67 21.58 -0.40
C THR A 54 -5.90 21.33 -1.27
N LEU A 55 -5.76 20.41 -2.22
CA LEU A 55 -6.85 19.88 -3.03
C LEU A 55 -7.02 18.40 -2.68
N VAL A 56 -7.98 18.10 -1.81
CA VAL A 56 -8.31 16.72 -1.41
C VAL A 56 -9.66 16.33 -1.98
N CYS A 57 -9.69 15.18 -2.66
CA CYS A 57 -10.91 14.58 -3.21
C CYS A 57 -11.12 13.18 -2.61
N PRO A 58 -11.70 13.03 -1.41
CA PRO A 58 -11.79 11.75 -0.70
C PRO A 58 -12.60 10.66 -1.42
N ASN A 59 -13.43 11.04 -2.38
CA ASN A 59 -14.23 10.11 -3.17
C ASN A 59 -13.53 9.65 -4.47
N ALA A 60 -12.34 10.19 -4.76
CA ALA A 60 -11.55 9.75 -5.90
C ALA A 60 -10.87 8.42 -5.60
N SER A 61 -10.81 7.54 -6.59
CA SER A 61 -10.16 6.23 -6.48
C SER A 61 -8.63 6.33 -6.28
N ALA A 62 -8.03 7.43 -6.72
CA ALA A 62 -6.60 7.69 -6.68
C ALA A 62 -6.32 9.19 -6.80
N ALA A 63 -5.18 9.66 -6.30
CA ALA A 63 -4.72 11.03 -6.55
C ALA A 63 -4.55 11.32 -8.07
N CYS A 64 -4.23 10.30 -8.86
CA CYS A 64 -4.17 10.41 -10.33
C CYS A 64 -5.52 10.70 -10.99
N GLU A 65 -6.65 10.34 -10.38
CA GLU A 65 -7.99 10.77 -10.81
C GLU A 65 -8.14 12.28 -10.66
N VAL A 66 -7.72 12.83 -9.50
CA VAL A 66 -7.75 14.28 -9.25
C VAL A 66 -6.85 15.04 -10.22
N VAL A 67 -5.64 14.53 -10.48
CA VAL A 67 -4.71 15.10 -11.47
C VAL A 67 -5.31 15.05 -12.87
N TYR A 68 -6.02 14.00 -13.24
CA TYR A 68 -6.69 13.91 -14.55
C TYR A 68 -7.74 15.02 -14.70
N GLU A 69 -8.56 15.26 -13.68
CA GLU A 69 -9.56 16.35 -13.73
C GLU A 69 -8.89 17.72 -13.85
N LEU A 70 -7.78 17.96 -13.17
CA LEU A 70 -7.00 19.19 -13.34
C LEU A 70 -6.46 19.35 -14.76
N ILE A 71 -5.94 18.29 -15.37
CA ILE A 71 -5.46 18.27 -16.75
C ILE A 71 -6.59 18.67 -17.72
N LYS A 72 -7.80 18.15 -17.49
CA LYS A 72 -9.00 18.50 -18.29
C LYS A 72 -9.39 19.96 -18.11
N ILE A 73 -9.46 20.47 -16.90
CA ILE A 73 -9.80 21.88 -16.59
C ILE A 73 -8.78 22.83 -17.22
N LEU A 74 -7.50 22.49 -17.17
CA LEU A 74 -6.42 23.30 -17.73
C LEU A 74 -6.25 23.13 -19.25
N ASN A 75 -7.07 22.30 -19.90
CA ASN A 75 -6.99 21.97 -21.31
C ASN A 75 -5.60 21.49 -21.76
N ILE A 76 -4.92 20.73 -20.90
CA ILE A 76 -3.63 20.13 -21.22
C ILE A 76 -3.85 18.91 -22.12
N PRO A 77 -3.17 18.80 -23.26
CA PRO A 77 -3.34 17.65 -24.14
C PRO A 77 -2.80 16.37 -23.49
N LEU A 78 -3.55 15.28 -23.57
CA LEU A 78 -3.13 13.98 -23.10
C LEU A 78 -2.06 13.40 -24.03
N THR A 79 -0.82 13.37 -23.58
CA THR A 79 0.26 12.65 -24.25
C THR A 79 0.27 11.18 -23.83
N GLU A 80 1.03 10.34 -24.55
CA GLU A 80 1.21 8.93 -24.14
C GLU A 80 1.79 8.81 -22.73
N ASP A 81 2.75 9.65 -22.37
CA ASP A 81 3.40 9.57 -21.06
C ASP A 81 2.49 10.03 -19.94
N ILE A 82 1.71 11.11 -20.13
CA ILE A 82 0.66 11.51 -19.18
C ILE A 82 -0.35 10.37 -19.02
N THR A 83 -0.81 9.80 -20.14
CA THR A 83 -1.76 8.68 -20.13
C THR A 83 -1.23 7.46 -19.39
N LYS A 84 0.04 7.09 -19.60
CA LYS A 84 0.70 6.01 -18.86
C LYS A 84 0.73 6.29 -17.36
N CYS A 85 1.13 7.50 -16.96
CA CYS A 85 1.22 7.89 -15.55
C CYS A 85 -0.16 7.86 -14.87
N ILE A 86 -1.17 8.49 -15.46
CA ILE A 86 -2.54 8.53 -14.90
C ILE A 86 -3.11 7.11 -14.80
N TYR A 87 -3.00 6.31 -15.86
CA TYR A 87 -3.47 4.94 -15.83
C TYR A 87 -2.77 4.10 -14.76
N THR A 88 -1.44 4.21 -14.66
CA THR A 88 -0.67 3.46 -13.67
C THR A 88 -1.09 3.82 -12.24
N GLY A 89 -1.23 5.12 -11.93
CA GLY A 89 -1.66 5.53 -10.60
C GLY A 89 -3.07 5.04 -10.24
N ILE A 90 -4.04 5.17 -11.16
CA ILE A 90 -5.39 4.61 -10.94
C ILE A 90 -5.32 3.09 -10.76
N ALA A 91 -4.59 2.38 -11.60
CA ALA A 91 -4.49 0.92 -11.53
C ALA A 91 -3.81 0.43 -10.25
N THR A 92 -2.77 1.13 -9.76
CA THR A 92 -2.10 0.75 -8.50
C THR A 92 -2.98 0.96 -7.28
N ASP A 93 -3.65 2.10 -7.17
CA ASP A 93 -4.49 2.42 -6.02
C ASP A 93 -5.77 1.59 -5.94
N THR A 94 -6.28 1.15 -7.09
CA THR A 94 -7.46 0.29 -7.18
C THR A 94 -7.11 -1.21 -7.20
N GLY A 95 -5.83 -1.57 -7.03
CA GLY A 95 -5.37 -2.96 -7.14
C GLY A 95 -5.74 -3.59 -8.48
N CYS A 96 -5.58 -2.86 -9.57
CA CYS A 96 -6.06 -3.21 -10.90
C CYS A 96 -7.59 -3.39 -10.94
N PHE A 97 -8.32 -2.43 -10.38
CA PHE A 97 -9.78 -2.36 -10.35
C PHE A 97 -10.47 -3.45 -9.52
N LYS A 98 -9.77 -4.00 -8.50
CA LYS A 98 -10.30 -5.05 -7.62
C LYS A 98 -10.77 -4.53 -6.27
N TYR A 99 -10.32 -3.33 -5.85
CA TYR A 99 -10.63 -2.82 -4.52
C TYR A 99 -11.94 -2.03 -4.51
N GLU A 100 -12.54 -1.91 -3.33
CA GLU A 100 -13.83 -1.23 -3.11
C GLU A 100 -13.79 0.27 -3.44
N ASN A 101 -12.63 0.91 -3.41
CA ASN A 101 -12.44 2.29 -3.82
C ASN A 101 -12.52 2.48 -5.35
N THR A 102 -12.72 1.42 -6.14
CA THR A 102 -12.90 1.50 -7.59
C THR A 102 -14.25 2.13 -7.92
N THR A 103 -14.26 3.37 -8.40
CA THR A 103 -15.49 4.11 -8.73
C THR A 103 -15.87 3.98 -10.21
N ALA A 104 -17.13 4.31 -10.55
CA ALA A 104 -17.55 4.44 -11.93
C ALA A 104 -16.71 5.49 -12.67
N ARG A 105 -16.39 6.61 -11.98
CA ARG A 105 -15.59 7.70 -12.56
C ARG A 105 -14.18 7.22 -12.96
N CYS A 106 -13.54 6.41 -12.13
CA CYS A 106 -12.23 5.87 -12.49
C CYS A 106 -12.29 5.01 -13.77
N HIS A 107 -13.34 4.20 -13.97
CA HIS A 107 -13.54 3.45 -15.22
C HIS A 107 -13.81 4.35 -16.42
N GLU A 108 -14.58 5.44 -16.26
CA GLU A 108 -14.82 6.42 -17.31
C GLU A 108 -13.51 7.08 -17.75
N ILE A 109 -12.68 7.51 -16.80
CA ILE A 109 -11.36 8.09 -17.07
C ILE A 109 -10.51 7.11 -17.87
N VAL A 110 -10.43 5.85 -17.44
CA VAL A 110 -9.66 4.83 -18.13
C VAL A 110 -10.19 4.60 -19.56
N ALA A 111 -11.52 4.62 -19.75
CA ALA A 111 -12.11 4.53 -21.09
C ALA A 111 -11.76 5.75 -21.95
N GLU A 112 -11.76 6.98 -21.39
CA GLU A 112 -11.35 8.18 -22.08
C GLU A 112 -9.86 8.13 -22.47
N LEU A 113 -8.98 7.74 -21.55
CA LEU A 113 -7.56 7.55 -21.80
C LEU A 113 -7.33 6.56 -22.95
N LYS A 114 -8.04 5.43 -22.93
CA LYS A 114 -7.94 4.38 -23.96
C LYS A 114 -8.38 4.85 -25.34
N ARG A 115 -9.42 5.72 -25.42
CA ARG A 115 -9.91 6.27 -26.69
C ARG A 115 -8.96 7.30 -27.27
N ASN A 116 -8.31 8.10 -26.42
CA ASN A 116 -7.56 9.27 -26.85
C ASN A 116 -6.07 8.98 -27.10
N CYS A 117 -5.51 7.91 -26.51
CA CYS A 117 -4.09 7.58 -26.64
C CYS A 117 -3.87 6.09 -26.90
N PRO A 118 -2.98 5.72 -27.85
CA PRO A 118 -2.70 4.33 -28.21
C PRO A 118 -1.74 3.63 -27.22
N VAL A 119 -1.98 3.76 -25.90
CA VAL A 119 -1.17 3.14 -24.85
C VAL A 119 -1.56 1.69 -24.65
N ASN A 120 -0.58 0.82 -24.50
CA ASN A 120 -0.79 -0.59 -24.21
C ASN A 120 -0.97 -0.82 -22.68
N PHE A 121 -2.20 -0.69 -22.21
CA PHE A 121 -2.53 -0.91 -20.78
C PHE A 121 -2.29 -2.35 -20.34
N ALA A 122 -2.47 -3.34 -21.21
CA ALA A 122 -2.18 -4.73 -20.87
C ALA A 122 -0.70 -4.95 -20.54
N LYS A 123 0.21 -4.24 -21.24
CA LYS A 123 1.64 -4.27 -20.89
C LYS A 123 1.89 -3.67 -19.51
N ILE A 124 1.26 -2.53 -19.19
CA ILE A 124 1.39 -1.89 -17.87
C ILE A 124 0.89 -2.85 -16.79
N ASN A 125 -0.31 -3.41 -16.95
CA ASN A 125 -0.87 -4.35 -15.98
C ASN A 125 0.02 -5.55 -15.76
N ARG A 126 0.52 -6.15 -16.84
CA ARG A 126 1.44 -7.28 -16.74
C ARG A 126 2.70 -6.93 -15.98
N GLU A 127 3.31 -5.78 -16.26
CA GLU A 127 4.55 -5.34 -15.60
C GLU A 127 4.33 -4.99 -14.12
N MET A 128 3.20 -4.39 -13.79
CA MET A 128 2.90 -3.91 -12.44
C MET A 128 2.36 -5.01 -11.51
N PHE A 129 1.56 -5.96 -12.04
CA PHE A 129 0.81 -6.88 -11.18
C PHE A 129 1.14 -8.36 -11.41
N ASP A 130 1.60 -8.76 -12.60
CA ASP A 130 1.78 -10.17 -12.92
C ASP A 130 3.24 -10.62 -12.91
N VAL A 131 4.16 -9.75 -13.36
CA VAL A 131 5.59 -10.09 -13.46
C VAL A 131 6.23 -10.04 -12.09
N LYS A 132 6.81 -11.17 -11.70
CA LYS A 132 7.54 -11.33 -10.44
C LYS A 132 9.00 -11.68 -10.68
N SER A 133 9.87 -11.21 -9.82
CA SER A 133 11.27 -11.65 -9.82
C SER A 133 11.39 -13.14 -9.44
N LYS A 134 12.52 -13.76 -9.78
CA LYS A 134 12.82 -15.12 -9.29
C LYS A 134 12.91 -15.17 -7.77
N GLY A 135 13.40 -14.10 -7.14
CA GLY A 135 13.46 -13.96 -5.68
C GLY A 135 12.07 -13.93 -5.08
N ARG A 136 11.19 -13.12 -5.66
CA ARG A 136 9.80 -13.03 -5.25
C ARG A 136 9.07 -14.38 -5.32
N LEU A 137 9.19 -15.12 -6.40
CA LEU A 137 8.58 -16.45 -6.54
C LEU A 137 9.12 -17.46 -5.52
N LYS A 138 10.44 -17.39 -5.19
CA LYS A 138 11.02 -18.25 -4.16
C LYS A 138 10.44 -17.97 -2.78
N ILE A 139 10.33 -16.69 -2.40
CA ILE A 139 9.81 -16.34 -1.06
C ILE A 139 8.30 -16.62 -0.95
N GLU A 140 7.52 -16.35 -1.98
CA GLU A 140 6.08 -16.69 -2.00
C GLU A 140 5.86 -18.17 -1.78
N ARG A 141 6.59 -19.04 -2.51
CA ARG A 141 6.53 -20.48 -2.29
C ARG A 141 6.87 -20.85 -0.86
N ALA A 142 7.99 -20.35 -0.33
CA ALA A 142 8.44 -20.71 1.02
C ALA A 142 7.43 -20.28 2.10
N VAL A 143 6.87 -19.06 1.99
CA VAL A 143 5.90 -18.60 2.99
C VAL A 143 4.55 -19.30 2.86
N THR A 144 4.19 -19.78 1.67
CA THR A 144 3.00 -20.61 1.47
C THR A 144 3.19 -22.00 2.07
N ASP A 145 4.36 -22.61 1.90
CA ASP A 145 4.69 -23.94 2.47
C ASP A 145 4.68 -23.95 4.01
N ILE A 146 4.93 -22.79 4.67
CA ILE A 146 4.95 -22.64 6.13
C ILE A 146 3.75 -21.86 6.68
N MET A 147 2.71 -21.68 5.88
CA MET A 147 1.49 -20.97 6.31
C MET A 147 0.79 -21.76 7.43
N GLU A 148 0.44 -21.06 8.48
CA GLU A 148 -0.24 -21.63 9.63
C GLU A 148 -1.70 -21.17 9.66
N TYR A 149 -2.60 -22.03 10.15
CA TYR A 149 -4.03 -21.81 10.21
C TYR A 149 -4.52 -21.85 11.65
N TYR A 150 -5.41 -20.93 12.01
CA TYR A 150 -5.95 -20.76 13.36
C TYR A 150 -7.42 -20.37 13.32
N LEU A 151 -8.14 -20.55 14.43
CA LEU A 151 -9.52 -20.11 14.61
C LEU A 151 -10.47 -20.70 13.54
N ASP A 152 -10.43 -22.01 13.38
CA ASP A 152 -11.22 -22.73 12.37
C ASP A 152 -11.01 -22.14 10.95
N ASP A 153 -9.74 -21.93 10.61
CA ASP A 153 -9.25 -21.38 9.33
C ASP A 153 -9.69 -19.92 9.05
N LYS A 154 -10.22 -19.21 10.03
CA LYS A 154 -10.54 -17.78 9.91
C LYS A 154 -9.32 -16.87 9.97
N LEU A 155 -8.22 -17.36 10.51
CA LEU A 155 -6.95 -16.64 10.60
C LEU A 155 -5.85 -17.47 9.93
N THR A 156 -5.16 -16.88 8.97
CA THR A 156 -3.92 -17.41 8.41
C THR A 156 -2.74 -16.55 8.77
N MET A 157 -1.60 -17.18 8.95
CA MET A 157 -0.39 -16.50 9.39
C MET A 157 0.84 -17.02 8.63
N ILE A 158 1.64 -16.11 8.11
CA ILE A 158 2.98 -16.39 7.57
C ILE A 158 4.03 -15.66 8.39
N CYS A 159 5.16 -16.34 8.63
CA CYS A 159 6.28 -15.74 9.35
C CYS A 159 7.54 -15.73 8.50
N VAL A 160 8.12 -14.55 8.32
CA VAL A 160 9.38 -14.36 7.61
C VAL A 160 10.47 -13.99 8.61
N THR A 161 11.31 -14.97 8.94
CA THR A 161 12.46 -14.79 9.79
C THR A 161 13.74 -14.49 8.99
N SER A 162 14.73 -13.93 9.66
CA SER A 162 16.08 -13.72 9.05
C SER A 162 16.69 -15.01 8.53
N ASP A 163 16.46 -16.14 9.20
CA ASP A 163 16.94 -17.45 8.78
C ASP A 163 16.33 -17.90 7.46
N ILE A 164 15.04 -17.66 7.24
CA ILE A 164 14.38 -17.97 5.97
C ILE A 164 15.02 -17.17 4.84
N LEU A 165 15.20 -15.86 5.03
CA LEU A 165 15.82 -14.99 4.03
C LEU A 165 17.24 -15.43 3.69
N ASN A 166 18.05 -15.72 4.71
CA ASN A 166 19.43 -16.15 4.56
C ASN A 166 19.52 -17.51 3.81
N LYS A 167 18.70 -18.49 4.18
CA LYS A 167 18.64 -19.80 3.51
C LYS A 167 18.26 -19.69 2.04
N MET A 168 17.35 -18.75 1.72
CA MET A 168 16.84 -18.57 0.38
C MET A 168 17.72 -17.67 -0.48
N LYS A 169 18.65 -16.93 0.11
CA LYS A 169 19.45 -15.88 -0.54
C LYS A 169 18.56 -14.88 -1.29
N VAL A 170 17.54 -14.39 -0.62
CA VAL A 170 16.56 -13.43 -1.15
C VAL A 170 16.77 -12.10 -0.45
N ASP A 171 16.74 -11.02 -1.23
CA ASP A 171 16.83 -9.65 -0.70
C ASP A 171 15.59 -9.26 0.08
N ALA A 172 15.74 -8.40 1.10
CA ALA A 172 14.63 -7.92 1.92
C ALA A 172 13.60 -7.09 1.12
N SER A 173 14.00 -6.49 0.00
CA SER A 173 13.08 -5.79 -0.91
C SER A 173 12.01 -6.71 -1.52
N GLU A 174 12.31 -8.01 -1.66
CA GLU A 174 11.35 -9.00 -2.16
C GLU A 174 10.21 -9.30 -1.18
N LEU A 175 10.28 -8.77 0.05
CA LEU A 175 9.22 -8.90 1.06
C LEU A 175 8.05 -7.92 0.86
N GLU A 176 8.18 -6.95 -0.03
CA GLU A 176 7.10 -6.04 -0.32
C GLU A 176 5.90 -6.79 -0.91
N GLY A 177 4.70 -6.42 -0.51
CA GLY A 177 3.46 -7.06 -0.99
C GLY A 177 3.16 -8.47 -0.48
N LEU A 178 3.99 -9.10 0.38
CA LEU A 178 3.67 -10.41 0.98
C LEU A 178 2.43 -10.37 1.89
N ALA A 179 2.07 -9.18 2.40
CA ALA A 179 0.98 -9.04 3.37
C ALA A 179 -0.41 -9.48 2.83
N GLY A 180 -0.57 -9.58 1.51
CA GLY A 180 -1.80 -10.06 0.88
C GLY A 180 -1.89 -11.58 0.74
N ILE A 181 -0.76 -12.30 0.84
CA ILE A 181 -0.74 -13.77 0.59
C ILE A 181 -1.65 -14.52 1.57
N PRO A 182 -1.62 -14.26 2.89
CA PRO A 182 -2.47 -14.98 3.82
C PRO A 182 -3.98 -14.88 3.52
N LEU A 183 -4.45 -13.80 2.90
CA LEU A 183 -5.86 -13.64 2.52
C LEU A 183 -6.25 -14.35 1.21
N GLN A 184 -5.31 -14.97 0.50
CA GLN A 184 -5.62 -15.68 -0.75
C GLN A 184 -6.22 -17.08 -0.52
N VAL A 185 -6.38 -17.46 0.74
CA VAL A 185 -6.99 -18.74 1.13
C VAL A 185 -8.49 -18.54 1.30
N GLU A 186 -9.27 -19.46 0.71
CA GLU A 186 -10.75 -19.44 0.80
C GLU A 186 -11.22 -19.52 2.26
N GLY A 187 -12.19 -18.69 2.61
CA GLY A 187 -12.83 -18.69 3.95
C GLY A 187 -12.06 -17.94 5.03
N VAL A 188 -10.86 -17.46 4.74
CA VAL A 188 -10.06 -16.67 5.68
C VAL A 188 -10.65 -15.27 5.86
N GLU A 189 -10.77 -14.84 7.10
CA GLU A 189 -11.24 -13.48 7.46
C GLU A 189 -10.07 -12.53 7.73
N VAL A 190 -9.02 -13.01 8.40
CA VAL A 190 -7.83 -12.21 8.74
C VAL A 190 -6.57 -12.91 8.29
N GLY A 191 -5.77 -12.21 7.50
CA GLY A 191 -4.44 -12.65 7.08
C GLY A 191 -3.34 -11.86 7.78
N VAL A 192 -2.36 -12.54 8.36
CA VAL A 192 -1.25 -11.93 9.09
C VAL A 192 0.09 -12.29 8.50
N THR A 193 0.92 -11.27 8.32
CA THR A 193 2.33 -11.43 7.95
C THR A 193 3.19 -10.93 9.10
N ILE A 194 4.01 -11.79 9.65
CA ILE A 194 4.99 -11.52 10.69
C ILE A 194 6.35 -11.38 10.00
N LYS A 195 7.01 -10.24 10.15
CA LYS A 195 8.38 -10.01 9.66
C LYS A 195 9.30 -9.75 10.84
N GLN A 196 10.30 -10.60 11.02
CA GLN A 196 11.34 -10.39 12.03
C GLN A 196 12.15 -9.13 11.69
N LYS A 197 12.30 -8.25 12.67
CA LYS A 197 13.14 -7.03 12.60
C LYS A 197 14.46 -7.25 13.30
N ASP A 198 14.40 -7.73 14.53
CA ASP A 198 15.52 -8.04 15.39
C ASP A 198 15.26 -9.38 16.09
N GLU A 199 16.16 -9.79 16.97
CA GLU A 199 16.09 -11.09 17.67
C GLU A 199 14.74 -11.32 18.35
N ASN A 200 14.17 -10.28 18.99
CA ASN A 200 12.92 -10.33 19.75
C ASN A 200 11.93 -9.23 19.33
N SER A 201 11.98 -8.76 18.10
CA SER A 201 11.00 -7.79 17.60
C SER A 201 10.47 -8.15 16.21
N TYR A 202 9.18 -7.97 16.03
CA TYR A 202 8.46 -8.41 14.84
C TYR A 202 7.50 -7.32 14.34
N LYS A 203 7.63 -6.96 13.08
CA LYS A 203 6.65 -6.11 12.40
C LYS A 203 5.50 -6.98 11.94
N ILE A 204 4.31 -6.66 12.43
CA ILE A 204 3.07 -7.33 12.09
C ILE A 204 2.35 -6.51 11.02
N SER A 205 1.86 -7.18 10.00
CA SER A 205 0.96 -6.61 9.00
C SER A 205 -0.30 -7.45 8.94
N MET A 206 -1.46 -6.86 9.20
CA MET A 206 -2.76 -7.52 9.16
C MET A 206 -3.58 -7.03 7.98
N ARG A 207 -4.36 -7.91 7.41
CA ARG A 207 -5.33 -7.64 6.35
C ARG A 207 -6.63 -8.34 6.69
N SER A 208 -7.76 -7.72 6.35
CA SER A 208 -9.09 -8.30 6.53
C SER A 208 -9.78 -8.48 5.19
N ALA A 209 -10.47 -9.60 5.04
CA ALA A 209 -11.26 -9.90 3.85
C ALA A 209 -12.63 -9.19 3.88
N ASN A 210 -13.40 -9.37 4.97
CA ASN A 210 -14.81 -8.94 4.99
C ASN A 210 -15.11 -8.00 6.17
N ASN A 211 -15.38 -8.52 7.37
CA ASN A 211 -15.98 -7.76 8.47
C ASN A 211 -14.98 -7.34 9.56
N ALA A 212 -13.87 -8.05 9.72
CA ALA A 212 -12.94 -7.77 10.79
C ALA A 212 -12.28 -6.38 10.63
N ASN A 213 -12.32 -5.57 11.70
CA ASN A 213 -11.59 -4.31 11.77
C ASN A 213 -10.17 -4.56 12.28
N VAL A 214 -9.22 -4.76 11.37
CA VAL A 214 -7.82 -5.00 11.77
C VAL A 214 -7.13 -3.76 12.34
N SER A 215 -7.68 -2.57 12.16
CA SER A 215 -7.18 -1.36 12.82
C SER A 215 -7.39 -1.43 14.34
N ASP A 216 -8.61 -1.79 14.78
CA ASP A 216 -8.91 -1.95 16.21
C ASP A 216 -8.12 -3.11 16.84
N ILE A 217 -7.99 -4.21 16.09
CA ILE A 217 -7.17 -5.35 16.53
C ILE A 217 -5.71 -4.90 16.75
N CYS A 218 -5.11 -4.22 15.78
CA CYS A 218 -3.75 -3.70 15.90
C CYS A 218 -3.62 -2.62 16.99
N ALA A 219 -4.62 -1.75 17.14
CA ALA A 219 -4.63 -0.72 18.19
C ALA A 219 -4.60 -1.34 19.60
N SER A 220 -5.29 -2.47 19.81
CA SER A 220 -5.23 -3.21 21.08
C SER A 220 -3.83 -3.74 21.44
N MET A 221 -2.94 -3.79 20.44
CA MET A 221 -1.54 -4.23 20.56
C MET A 221 -0.52 -3.09 20.36
N GLY A 222 -0.98 -1.82 20.45
CA GLY A 222 -0.11 -0.64 20.33
C GLY A 222 0.19 -0.22 18.89
N GLY A 223 -0.57 -0.69 17.92
CA GLY A 223 -0.45 -0.33 16.51
C GLY A 223 -1.64 0.47 15.98
N GLY A 224 -1.91 0.37 14.68
CA GLY A 224 -3.04 1.03 14.03
C GLY A 224 -2.99 0.88 12.51
N GLY A 225 -3.89 1.59 11.85
CA GLY A 225 -4.01 1.58 10.40
C GLY A 225 -5.45 1.83 9.92
N HIS A 226 -5.79 1.24 8.79
CA HIS A 226 -7.14 1.27 8.24
C HIS A 226 -7.92 0.01 8.61
N VAL A 227 -9.24 0.06 8.50
CA VAL A 227 -10.14 -1.06 8.81
C VAL A 227 -9.71 -2.37 8.14
N LYS A 228 -9.26 -2.32 6.88
CA LYS A 228 -8.84 -3.48 6.08
C LYS A 228 -7.34 -3.75 6.06
N ALA A 229 -6.51 -2.81 6.55
CA ALA A 229 -5.06 -2.89 6.48
C ALA A 229 -4.40 -2.16 7.64
N ALA A 230 -3.85 -2.89 8.58
CA ALA A 230 -3.22 -2.33 9.77
C ALA A 230 -1.93 -3.06 10.13
N GLY A 231 -1.19 -2.51 11.08
CA GLY A 231 0.04 -3.13 11.57
C GLY A 231 0.45 -2.65 12.95
N CYS A 232 1.33 -3.41 13.57
CA CYS A 232 1.94 -3.08 14.85
C CYS A 232 3.37 -3.64 14.93
N LEU A 233 4.10 -3.24 15.96
CA LEU A 233 5.38 -3.82 16.33
C LEU A 233 5.19 -4.57 17.64
N LEU A 234 5.54 -5.87 17.65
CA LEU A 234 5.45 -6.71 18.84
C LEU A 234 6.84 -7.17 19.28
N HIS A 235 6.99 -7.38 20.58
CA HIS A 235 8.23 -7.82 21.21
C HIS A 235 8.00 -9.12 21.99
N GLY A 236 8.98 -10.00 22.02
CA GLY A 236 8.96 -11.30 22.68
C GLY A 236 9.50 -12.40 21.80
N THR A 237 9.35 -13.64 22.23
CA THR A 237 9.63 -14.81 21.38
C THR A 237 8.59 -14.93 20.28
N LEU A 238 8.91 -15.62 19.19
CA LEU A 238 7.97 -15.81 18.09
C LEU A 238 6.66 -16.47 18.53
N ASP A 239 6.73 -17.44 19.45
CA ASP A 239 5.55 -18.15 19.95
C ASP A 239 4.65 -17.25 20.81
N GLU A 240 5.24 -16.38 21.64
CA GLU A 240 4.49 -15.37 22.42
C GLU A 240 3.80 -14.38 21.49
N VAL A 241 4.49 -13.90 20.45
CA VAL A 241 3.94 -12.99 19.44
C VAL A 241 2.78 -13.65 18.68
N LYS A 242 2.94 -14.89 18.23
CA LYS A 242 1.86 -15.63 17.56
C LYS A 242 0.65 -15.79 18.48
N LYS A 243 0.86 -16.18 19.72
CA LYS A 243 -0.23 -16.31 20.71
C LYS A 243 -0.97 -15.00 20.93
N GLN A 244 -0.23 -13.89 21.11
CA GLN A 244 -0.84 -12.57 21.28
C GLN A 244 -1.69 -12.16 20.07
N ILE A 245 -1.24 -12.46 18.86
CA ILE A 245 -1.99 -12.19 17.62
C ILE A 245 -3.26 -13.04 17.58
N VAL A 246 -3.16 -14.35 17.82
CA VAL A 246 -4.33 -15.26 17.83
C VAL A 246 -5.37 -14.79 18.84
N ASP A 247 -4.95 -14.45 20.07
CA ASP A 247 -5.85 -13.99 21.14
C ASP A 247 -6.53 -12.65 20.77
N ALA A 248 -5.80 -11.72 20.15
CA ALA A 248 -6.34 -10.43 19.71
C ALA A 248 -7.34 -10.59 18.56
N VAL A 249 -7.00 -11.40 17.56
CA VAL A 249 -7.86 -11.67 16.39
C VAL A 249 -9.13 -12.43 16.83
N ALA A 250 -9.02 -13.42 17.72
CA ALA A 250 -10.18 -14.15 18.26
C ALA A 250 -11.21 -13.24 18.94
N LYS A 251 -10.74 -12.19 19.63
CA LYS A 251 -11.62 -11.17 20.23
C LYS A 251 -12.23 -10.27 19.15
N GLY A 252 -11.43 -9.83 18.18
CA GLY A 252 -11.88 -8.93 17.12
C GLY A 252 -12.91 -9.56 16.18
N ILE A 253 -12.77 -10.84 15.81
CA ILE A 253 -13.74 -11.56 14.97
C ILE A 253 -15.07 -11.81 15.71
N LYS A 254 -15.06 -12.03 17.03
CA LYS A 254 -16.31 -12.25 17.82
C LYS A 254 -17.10 -10.96 18.03
N SER A 255 -16.52 -9.80 17.82
CA SER A 255 -17.15 -8.50 17.98
C SER A 255 -17.83 -8.01 16.70
N CYS A 256 -17.69 -8.75 15.59
CA CYS A 256 -18.34 -8.57 14.30
C CYS A 256 -19.50 -9.55 14.17
#